data_95390856dd2db6e5ec319bb18963502b
#
_entry.id   95390856dd2db6e5ec319bb18963502b
#
_cell.length_a   1.000
_cell.length_b   1.000
_cell.length_c   1.000
_cell.angle_alpha   90.00
_cell.angle_beta   90.00
_cell.angle_gamma   90.00
#
_symmetry.space_group_name_H-M   'P 1'
#
loop_
_entity.id
_entity.type
_entity.pdbx_description
1 polymer ?
#
loop_
_entity_poly.entity_id
_entity_poly.type
_entity_poly.pdbx_seq_one_letter_code
_entity_poly.pdbx_strand_id
1 'polypeptide(L)'
;NLEETYYIENFISKEDIETLSMEYYGNVNKVYKNTGPITSDIKHYDSPTLDKIIDKITKLYPNSKVMSGMFFEVNQPHIIHNDDKHSLPLAYKAFNIPLEYDTKEEPHLCFFDQVYLDGPSKFFNGEKNIETYYNTIVYDYENVEGKTNEPFDNIMKEKYLGHIEDKWLKGLSFNSAHYWRPGNAIVFDCVRLHCASNFVGKKLGLSIFTEYR
;
A
#
# COMPACT_ATOMS: atom_id res chain seq x y z
N ASN A 1 -8.69 -2.61 18.59
CA ASN A 1 -9.41 -3.53 17.71
C ASN A 1 -9.06 -3.23 16.26
N LEU A 2 -8.62 -4.26 15.54
CA LEU A 2 -8.36 -4.16 14.09
C LEU A 2 -9.69 -4.17 13.35
N GLU A 3 -9.80 -3.29 12.37
CA GLU A 3 -10.99 -3.19 11.55
C GLU A 3 -10.81 -3.91 10.22
N GLU A 4 -11.91 -4.31 9.61
CA GLU A 4 -11.93 -4.83 8.25
C GLU A 4 -11.43 -3.77 7.26
N THR A 5 -10.72 -4.23 6.23
CA THR A 5 -10.39 -3.39 5.09
C THR A 5 -11.66 -3.00 4.36
N TYR A 6 -11.79 -1.73 4.00
CA TYR A 6 -12.94 -1.33 3.25
C TYR A 6 -12.61 -0.40 2.07
N TYR A 7 -13.58 -0.27 1.20
CA TYR A 7 -13.45 0.32 -0.10
C TYR A 7 -14.44 1.48 -0.24
N ILE A 8 -13.92 2.66 -0.52
CA ILE A 8 -14.73 3.86 -0.72
C ILE A 8 -14.76 4.16 -2.21
N GLU A 9 -15.90 3.96 -2.83
CA GLU A 9 -16.10 4.32 -4.23
C GLU A 9 -16.21 5.84 -4.39
N ASN A 10 -15.68 6.36 -5.48
CA ASN A 10 -15.73 7.79 -5.82
C ASN A 10 -15.22 8.70 -4.68
N PHE A 11 -14.11 8.28 -4.06
CA PHE A 11 -13.46 9.06 -3.01
C PHE A 11 -12.93 10.40 -3.52
N ILE A 12 -12.38 10.37 -4.75
CA ILE A 12 -11.98 11.59 -5.46
C ILE A 12 -12.62 11.61 -6.85
N SER A 13 -12.86 12.81 -7.39
CA SER A 13 -13.46 13.01 -8.70
C SER A 13 -12.47 12.70 -9.83
N LYS A 14 -12.99 12.51 -11.03
CA LYS A 14 -12.15 12.36 -12.23
C LYS A 14 -11.25 13.59 -12.45
N GLU A 15 -11.76 14.77 -12.19
CA GLU A 15 -11.01 16.02 -12.27
C GLU A 15 -9.83 16.04 -11.26
N ASP A 16 -10.07 15.60 -10.04
CA ASP A 16 -9.03 15.48 -9.03
C ASP A 16 -7.95 14.46 -9.42
N ILE A 17 -8.35 13.34 -10.02
CA ILE A 17 -7.41 12.34 -10.56
C ILE A 17 -6.50 12.97 -11.61
N GLU A 18 -7.09 13.66 -12.58
CA GLU A 18 -6.34 14.32 -13.65
C GLU A 18 -5.37 15.37 -13.10
N THR A 19 -5.84 16.19 -12.16
CA THR A 19 -5.02 17.22 -11.50
C THR A 19 -3.83 16.61 -10.77
N LEU A 20 -4.05 15.58 -9.96
CA LEU A 20 -2.98 14.90 -9.21
C LEU A 20 -1.97 14.22 -10.13
N SER A 21 -2.43 13.57 -11.20
CA SER A 21 -1.55 12.96 -12.19
C SER A 21 -0.66 13.99 -12.89
N MET A 22 -1.23 15.13 -13.27
CA MET A 22 -0.47 16.24 -13.87
C MET A 22 0.55 16.83 -12.90
N GLU A 23 0.17 17.05 -11.64
CA GLU A 23 1.07 17.56 -10.60
C GLU A 23 2.23 16.59 -10.38
N TYR A 24 1.95 15.29 -10.29
CA TYR A 24 2.99 14.28 -10.14
C TYR A 24 3.99 14.31 -11.31
N TYR A 25 3.52 14.23 -12.54
CA TYR A 25 4.40 14.20 -13.71
C TYR A 25 5.14 15.52 -13.92
N GLY A 26 4.58 16.63 -13.49
CA GLY A 26 5.22 17.96 -13.56
C GLY A 26 6.25 18.23 -12.46
N ASN A 27 6.35 17.40 -11.42
CA ASN A 27 7.23 17.65 -10.30
C ASN A 27 8.66 17.19 -10.57
N VAL A 28 9.62 18.14 -10.51
CA VAL A 28 11.05 17.89 -10.74
C VAL A 28 11.77 17.25 -9.54
N ASN A 29 11.14 17.21 -8.37
CA ASN A 29 11.71 16.70 -7.12
C ASN A 29 11.46 15.19 -6.90
N LYS A 30 11.14 14.47 -7.96
CA LYS A 30 10.93 13.03 -7.90
C LYS A 30 12.20 12.31 -7.51
N VAL A 31 12.07 11.37 -6.59
CA VAL A 31 13.17 10.49 -6.23
C VAL A 31 13.16 9.28 -7.14
N TYR A 32 14.14 9.18 -8.02
CA TYR A 32 14.33 8.02 -8.87
C TYR A 32 15.17 6.97 -8.14
N LYS A 33 14.63 5.76 -8.06
CA LYS A 33 15.39 4.58 -7.63
C LYS A 33 15.58 3.66 -8.82
N ASN A 34 16.79 3.20 -9.06
CA ASN A 34 17.12 2.38 -10.24
C ASN A 34 16.43 1.02 -10.29
N THR A 35 15.91 0.53 -9.18
CA THR A 35 15.34 -0.82 -9.05
C THR A 35 14.06 -0.87 -8.21
N GLY A 36 13.34 0.22 -8.10
CA GLY A 36 12.14 0.25 -7.27
C GLY A 36 11.11 1.26 -7.75
N PRO A 37 10.03 1.46 -6.98
CA PRO A 37 9.03 2.45 -7.32
C PRO A 37 9.65 3.85 -7.34
N ILE A 38 9.16 4.66 -8.26
CA ILE A 38 9.39 6.10 -8.20
C ILE A 38 8.41 6.64 -7.16
N THR A 39 8.92 7.29 -6.14
CA THR A 39 8.09 7.90 -5.10
C THR A 39 8.32 9.38 -5.00
N SER A 40 7.28 10.12 -4.64
CA SER A 40 7.37 11.56 -4.42
C SER A 40 6.52 11.94 -3.21
N ASP A 41 7.15 12.49 -2.19
CA ASP A 41 6.48 12.88 -0.94
C ASP A 41 5.47 14.02 -1.21
N ILE A 42 4.29 13.93 -0.65
CA ILE A 42 3.24 14.94 -0.83
C ILE A 42 3.63 16.32 -0.30
N LYS A 43 4.55 16.40 0.64
CA LYS A 43 5.07 17.68 1.16
C LYS A 43 5.80 18.54 0.12
N HIS A 44 6.20 17.94 -1.01
CA HIS A 44 6.84 18.68 -2.11
C HIS A 44 5.83 19.36 -3.05
N TYR A 45 4.55 19.24 -2.77
CA TYR A 45 3.48 19.78 -3.60
C TYR A 45 2.71 20.86 -2.85
N ASP A 46 2.55 22.00 -3.50
CA ASP A 46 1.58 23.01 -3.10
C ASP A 46 0.29 22.74 -3.89
N SER A 47 -0.55 21.88 -3.33
CA SER A 47 -1.70 21.32 -4.04
C SER A 47 -3.00 21.49 -3.23
N PRO A 48 -3.91 22.37 -3.67
CA PRO A 48 -5.24 22.45 -3.09
C PRO A 48 -6.03 21.13 -3.17
N THR A 49 -5.75 20.31 -4.19
CA THR A 49 -6.40 19.00 -4.34
C THR A 49 -5.92 18.02 -3.26
N LEU A 50 -4.62 17.98 -2.96
CA LEU A 50 -4.10 17.21 -1.83
C LEU A 50 -4.65 17.69 -0.50
N ASP A 51 -4.71 18.99 -0.27
CA ASP A 51 -5.28 19.58 0.94
C ASP A 51 -6.75 19.17 1.14
N LYS A 52 -7.52 19.16 0.07
CA LYS A 52 -8.91 18.69 0.07
C LYS A 52 -9.02 17.21 0.45
N ILE A 53 -8.13 16.37 -0.05
CA ILE A 53 -8.09 14.94 0.28
C ILE A 53 -7.74 14.74 1.75
N ILE A 54 -6.72 15.43 2.25
CA ILE A 54 -6.30 15.38 3.66
C ILE A 54 -7.46 15.81 4.58
N ASP A 55 -8.15 16.90 4.24
CA ASP A 55 -9.32 17.37 4.99
C ASP A 55 -10.45 16.31 5.00
N LYS A 56 -10.70 15.69 3.87
CA LYS A 56 -11.68 14.61 3.74
C LYS A 56 -11.34 13.39 4.61
N ILE A 57 -10.08 13.00 4.65
CA ILE A 57 -9.58 11.93 5.52
C ILE A 57 -9.79 12.28 7.00
N THR A 58 -9.41 13.48 7.39
CA THR A 58 -9.56 13.96 8.77
C THR A 58 -11.03 13.99 9.21
N LYS A 59 -11.94 14.33 8.32
CA LYS A 59 -13.38 14.30 8.60
C LYS A 59 -13.93 12.89 8.75
N LEU A 60 -13.43 11.93 7.97
CA LEU A 60 -13.81 10.53 8.10
C LEU A 60 -13.27 9.89 9.39
N TYR A 61 -12.08 10.29 9.80
CA TYR A 61 -11.40 9.79 11.00
C TYR A 61 -11.00 10.96 11.91
N PRO A 62 -11.95 11.52 12.69
CA PRO A 62 -11.72 12.74 13.49
C PRO A 62 -10.64 12.58 14.55
N ASN A 63 -10.38 11.34 15.00
CA ASN A 63 -9.36 11.02 15.98
C ASN A 63 -8.00 10.68 15.32
N SER A 64 -7.82 11.07 14.08
CA SER A 64 -6.59 10.83 13.35
C SER A 64 -5.95 12.11 12.84
N LYS A 65 -4.69 12.00 12.49
CA LYS A 65 -3.91 13.04 11.84
C LYS A 65 -3.15 12.39 10.69
N VAL A 66 -3.09 13.06 9.55
CA VAL A 66 -2.23 12.65 8.45
C VAL A 66 -0.78 12.82 8.88
N MET A 67 -0.04 11.72 8.87
CA MET A 67 1.37 11.66 9.25
C MET A 67 2.28 11.89 8.06
N SER A 68 1.99 11.25 6.95
CA SER A 68 2.77 11.32 5.71
C SER A 68 1.95 10.83 4.53
N GLY A 69 2.47 11.05 3.34
CA GLY A 69 1.92 10.50 2.12
C GLY A 69 2.91 10.60 0.98
N MET A 70 2.67 9.82 -0.05
CA MET A 70 3.51 9.81 -1.24
C MET A 70 2.73 9.41 -2.48
N PHE A 71 3.08 10.00 -3.61
CA PHE A 71 2.83 9.39 -4.91
C PHE A 71 3.77 8.22 -5.11
N PHE A 72 3.29 7.18 -5.76
CA PHE A 72 4.13 6.06 -6.17
C PHE A 72 3.80 5.66 -7.60
N GLU A 73 4.85 5.45 -8.38
CA GLU A 73 4.78 4.95 -9.75
C GLU A 73 5.56 3.64 -9.78
N VAL A 74 4.90 2.55 -10.16
CA VAL A 74 5.46 1.20 -10.10
C VAL A 74 5.23 0.47 -11.42
N ASN A 75 6.22 -0.35 -11.81
CA ASN A 75 6.14 -1.25 -12.97
C ASN A 75 6.27 -2.72 -12.58
N GLN A 76 6.27 -3.01 -11.29
CA GLN A 76 6.33 -4.36 -10.72
C GLN A 76 5.36 -4.46 -9.55
N PRO A 77 4.72 -5.61 -9.35
CA PRO A 77 3.88 -5.81 -8.18
C PRO A 77 4.73 -5.82 -6.92
N HIS A 78 4.25 -5.07 -5.91
CA HIS A 78 4.92 -4.99 -4.63
C HIS A 78 4.72 -6.28 -3.82
N ILE A 79 5.66 -6.54 -2.96
CA ILE A 79 5.71 -7.72 -2.08
C ILE A 79 4.81 -7.56 -0.86
N ILE A 80 4.67 -8.64 -0.08
CA ILE A 80 3.95 -8.61 1.20
C ILE A 80 4.66 -7.68 2.19
N HIS A 81 3.92 -6.76 2.79
CA HIS A 81 4.40 -5.79 3.77
C HIS A 81 3.25 -5.24 4.61
N ASN A 82 3.59 -4.52 5.66
CA ASN A 82 2.70 -3.59 6.33
C ASN A 82 3.12 -2.15 6.03
N ASP A 83 2.30 -1.19 6.44
CA ASP A 83 2.58 0.24 6.30
C ASP A 83 2.91 0.91 7.63
N ASP A 84 3.29 0.14 8.63
CA ASP A 84 3.77 0.68 9.88
C ASP A 84 5.15 1.32 9.68
N LYS A 85 5.35 2.46 10.31
CA LYS A 85 6.61 3.21 10.23
C LYS A 85 7.21 3.36 11.63
N HIS A 86 8.05 2.41 11.99
CA HIS A 86 8.87 2.51 13.20
C HIS A 86 8.19 2.26 14.55
N SER A 87 7.38 1.23 14.66
CA SER A 87 6.86 0.79 15.97
C SER A 87 6.23 1.92 16.81
N LEU A 88 5.76 2.95 16.17
CA LEU A 88 4.99 3.97 16.85
C LEU A 88 3.60 3.39 17.12
N PRO A 89 3.17 3.34 18.40
CA PRO A 89 1.85 2.79 18.76
C PRO A 89 0.69 3.62 18.18
N LEU A 90 0.99 4.62 17.39
CA LEU A 90 0.07 5.61 16.84
C LEU A 90 -0.26 5.40 15.36
N ALA A 91 0.43 4.52 14.64
CA ALA A 91 0.07 4.20 13.26
C ALA A 91 -1.38 3.68 13.19
N TYR A 92 -2.19 4.27 12.33
CA TYR A 92 -3.63 4.02 12.32
C TYR A 92 -4.10 3.53 10.95
N LYS A 93 -4.69 4.38 10.15
CA LYS A 93 -5.24 3.99 8.84
C LYS A 93 -4.30 4.39 7.72
N ALA A 94 -4.18 3.49 6.73
CA ALA A 94 -3.59 3.77 5.44
C ALA A 94 -4.71 3.94 4.40
N PHE A 95 -4.52 4.90 3.51
CA PHE A 95 -5.36 5.16 2.35
C PHE A 95 -4.53 4.88 1.10
N ASN A 96 -4.94 3.92 0.30
CA ASN A 96 -4.37 3.67 -1.01
C ASN A 96 -5.36 4.18 -2.06
N ILE A 97 -4.97 5.19 -2.81
CA ILE A 97 -5.83 5.90 -3.76
C ILE A 97 -5.25 5.71 -5.17
N PRO A 98 -5.82 4.81 -5.97
CA PRO A 98 -5.40 4.64 -7.36
C PRO A 98 -5.65 5.91 -8.19
N LEU A 99 -4.70 6.26 -9.06
CA LEU A 99 -4.84 7.39 -9.97
C LEU A 99 -4.96 6.93 -11.42
N GLU A 100 -4.04 6.06 -11.87
CA GLU A 100 -4.08 5.51 -13.21
C GLU A 100 -3.34 4.17 -13.28
N TYR A 101 -3.69 3.34 -14.25
CA TYR A 101 -2.92 2.15 -14.56
C TYR A 101 -2.98 1.81 -16.05
N ASP A 102 -1.91 1.20 -16.51
CA ASP A 102 -1.79 0.57 -17.82
C ASP A 102 -1.19 -0.82 -17.59
N THR A 103 -2.06 -1.77 -17.30
CA THR A 103 -1.70 -3.16 -16.98
C THR A 103 -2.50 -4.13 -17.84
N LYS A 104 -1.94 -5.31 -18.10
CA LYS A 104 -2.61 -6.36 -18.85
C LYS A 104 -3.76 -6.98 -18.06
N GLU A 105 -3.56 -7.13 -16.76
CA GLU A 105 -4.54 -7.65 -15.82
C GLU A 105 -5.22 -6.50 -15.09
N GLU A 106 -6.46 -6.68 -14.68
CA GLU A 106 -7.11 -5.73 -13.78
C GLU A 106 -6.43 -5.79 -12.41
N PRO A 107 -5.84 -4.68 -11.94
CA PRO A 107 -5.06 -4.71 -10.71
C PRO A 107 -5.96 -4.75 -9.47
N HIS A 108 -5.44 -5.40 -8.43
CA HIS A 108 -6.06 -5.49 -7.11
C HIS A 108 -5.04 -5.17 -6.03
N LEU A 109 -5.53 -4.85 -4.85
CA LEU A 109 -4.77 -4.85 -3.61
C LEU A 109 -5.26 -6.01 -2.74
N CYS A 110 -4.33 -6.87 -2.33
CA CYS A 110 -4.64 -8.11 -1.62
C CYS A 110 -4.27 -7.98 -0.15
N PHE A 111 -5.15 -8.48 0.72
CA PHE A 111 -5.00 -8.43 2.17
C PHE A 111 -4.98 -9.82 2.77
N PHE A 112 -4.20 -9.96 3.84
CA PHE A 112 -4.11 -11.17 4.64
C PHE A 112 -4.80 -10.95 5.99
N ASP A 113 -5.22 -12.03 6.65
CA ASP A 113 -5.82 -11.94 8.00
C ASP A 113 -4.79 -11.51 9.05
N GLN A 114 -3.51 -11.74 8.76
CA GLN A 114 -2.41 -11.51 9.68
C GLN A 114 -1.95 -10.05 9.71
N VAL A 115 -1.38 -9.68 10.83
CA VAL A 115 -0.81 -8.35 11.08
C VAL A 115 0.60 -8.48 11.64
N TYR A 116 1.35 -7.39 11.57
CA TYR A 116 2.66 -7.26 12.20
C TYR A 116 2.69 -5.97 13.02
N LEU A 117 2.98 -6.10 14.32
CA LEU A 117 2.83 -5.01 15.29
C LEU A 117 4.16 -4.38 15.74
N ASP A 118 5.28 -5.00 15.43
CA ASP A 118 6.61 -4.58 15.90
C ASP A 118 7.34 -3.64 14.93
N GLY A 119 6.60 -2.80 14.23
CA GLY A 119 7.15 -1.85 13.28
C GLY A 119 7.02 -2.29 11.83
N PRO A 120 7.86 -1.76 10.93
CA PRO A 120 7.79 -2.09 9.51
C PRO A 120 8.23 -3.52 9.22
N SER A 121 7.47 -4.22 8.40
CA SER A 121 7.82 -5.57 7.93
C SER A 121 7.62 -5.70 6.44
N LYS A 122 8.57 -6.38 5.78
CA LYS A 122 8.54 -6.69 4.35
C LYS A 122 9.06 -8.10 4.11
N PHE A 123 8.39 -8.83 3.23
CA PHE A 123 8.69 -10.23 2.94
C PHE A 123 9.51 -10.31 1.66
N PHE A 124 10.81 -10.27 1.80
CA PHE A 124 11.75 -10.35 0.69
C PHE A 124 12.45 -11.70 0.57
N ASN A 125 12.96 -11.94 -0.60
CA ASN A 125 13.64 -13.14 -1.03
C ASN A 125 15.07 -13.30 -0.48
N GLY A 126 15.57 -12.41 0.34
CA GLY A 126 16.91 -12.52 0.93
C GLY A 126 18.06 -12.25 -0.03
N GLU A 127 17.82 -11.81 -1.26
CA GLU A 127 18.85 -11.54 -2.25
C GLU A 127 19.17 -10.05 -2.41
N LYS A 128 20.38 -9.78 -2.88
CA LYS A 128 21.16 -8.53 -2.91
C LYS A 128 20.46 -7.21 -3.30
N ASN A 129 19.23 -7.22 -3.75
CA ASN A 129 18.52 -5.99 -4.17
C ASN A 129 17.77 -5.29 -3.04
N ILE A 130 17.93 -5.77 -1.87
CA ILE A 130 17.22 -5.38 -0.66
C ILE A 130 17.74 -4.08 -0.10
N GLU A 131 19.06 -3.88 -0.11
CA GLU A 131 19.72 -2.68 0.43
C GLU A 131 19.34 -1.41 -0.30
N THR A 132 18.91 -1.53 -1.57
CA THR A 132 18.51 -0.40 -2.38
C THR A 132 17.04 -0.03 -2.25
N TYR A 133 16.20 -0.94 -1.76
CA TYR A 133 14.76 -0.74 -1.75
C TYR A 133 14.28 0.00 -0.48
N TYR A 134 14.83 -0.35 0.66
CA TYR A 134 14.59 0.30 1.97
C TYR A 134 15.65 -0.17 2.96
N ASN A 135 16.12 0.70 3.84
CA ASN A 135 17.13 0.38 4.86
C ASN A 135 16.66 -0.63 5.93
N THR A 136 15.50 -1.24 5.77
CA THR A 136 14.95 -2.14 6.77
C THR A 136 14.20 -3.26 6.10
N ILE A 137 14.80 -4.44 6.15
CA ILE A 137 14.07 -5.65 5.83
C ILE A 137 13.97 -6.45 7.09
N VAL A 138 12.77 -6.69 7.45
CA VAL A 138 12.53 -7.62 8.53
C VAL A 138 11.43 -8.55 8.07
N TYR A 139 11.81 -9.70 7.54
CA TYR A 139 10.92 -10.83 7.61
C TYR A 139 11.12 -11.45 8.99
N ASP A 140 10.23 -11.15 9.87
CA ASP A 140 10.17 -11.73 11.21
C ASP A 140 8.88 -12.54 11.34
N TYR A 141 8.94 -13.76 10.82
CA TYR A 141 7.82 -14.69 10.84
C TYR A 141 7.31 -14.95 12.25
N GLU A 142 8.21 -14.97 13.24
CA GLU A 142 7.86 -15.28 14.61
C GLU A 142 6.94 -14.20 15.23
N ASN A 143 7.09 -12.96 14.81
CA ASN A 143 6.31 -11.84 15.30
C ASN A 143 5.10 -11.48 14.43
N VAL A 144 4.78 -12.29 13.43
CA VAL A 144 3.50 -12.18 12.71
C VAL A 144 2.38 -12.68 13.61
N GLU A 145 1.39 -11.84 13.83
CA GLU A 145 0.23 -12.16 14.66
C GLU A 145 -0.89 -12.84 13.85
N GLY A 146 -1.52 -13.84 14.47
CA GLY A 146 -2.64 -14.55 13.86
C GLY A 146 -2.24 -15.60 12.83
N LYS A 147 -1.00 -16.11 12.89
CA LYS A 147 -0.52 -17.18 12.01
C LYS A 147 -1.44 -18.39 12.02
N THR A 148 -1.61 -19.02 10.88
CA THR A 148 -2.34 -20.28 10.73
C THR A 148 -1.38 -21.43 10.39
N ASN A 149 -1.77 -22.67 10.74
CA ASN A 149 -1.09 -23.87 10.30
C ASN A 149 -1.69 -24.47 9.02
N GLU A 150 -2.80 -23.89 8.54
CA GLU A 150 -3.43 -24.33 7.31
C GLU A 150 -2.58 -23.94 6.10
N PRO A 151 -2.57 -24.77 5.05
CA PRO A 151 -1.90 -24.41 3.80
C PRO A 151 -2.59 -23.19 3.18
N PHE A 152 -1.80 -22.38 2.50
CA PHE A 152 -2.34 -21.21 1.81
C PHE A 152 -3.28 -21.62 0.66
N ASP A 153 -4.31 -20.82 0.42
CA ASP A 153 -5.29 -21.03 -0.65
C ASP A 153 -4.63 -20.93 -2.04
N ASN A 154 -4.43 -22.07 -2.68
CA ASN A 154 -3.78 -22.14 -3.99
C ASN A 154 -4.60 -21.44 -5.09
N ILE A 155 -5.92 -21.41 -4.99
CA ILE A 155 -6.78 -20.74 -5.97
C ILE A 155 -6.50 -19.24 -5.92
N MET A 156 -6.44 -18.66 -4.72
CA MET A 156 -6.13 -17.24 -4.54
C MET A 156 -4.68 -16.92 -4.92
N LYS A 157 -3.74 -17.82 -4.62
CA LYS A 157 -2.37 -17.66 -5.06
C LYS A 157 -2.26 -17.60 -6.59
N GLU A 158 -2.84 -18.55 -7.29
CA GLU A 158 -2.82 -18.56 -8.75
C GLU A 158 -3.49 -17.34 -9.36
N LYS A 159 -4.60 -16.92 -8.77
CA LYS A 159 -5.39 -15.79 -9.28
C LYS A 159 -4.70 -14.44 -9.08
N TYR A 160 -4.06 -14.21 -7.95
CA TYR A 160 -3.59 -12.87 -7.56
C TYR A 160 -2.10 -12.77 -7.22
N LEU A 161 -1.46 -13.85 -6.79
CA LEU A 161 -0.19 -13.81 -6.09
C LEU A 161 0.94 -14.59 -6.79
N GLY A 162 0.88 -14.68 -8.13
CA GLY A 162 1.87 -15.41 -8.91
C GLY A 162 3.32 -14.88 -8.77
N HIS A 163 3.50 -13.66 -8.32
CA HIS A 163 4.79 -13.05 -8.05
C HIS A 163 5.32 -13.30 -6.63
N ILE A 164 4.53 -13.94 -5.76
CA ILE A 164 4.91 -14.24 -4.38
C ILE A 164 5.37 -15.70 -4.29
N GLU A 165 6.54 -15.94 -3.74
CA GLU A 165 7.04 -17.30 -3.50
C GLU A 165 6.27 -17.98 -2.36
N ASP A 166 6.08 -19.30 -2.47
CA ASP A 166 5.31 -20.08 -1.49
C ASP A 166 5.82 -19.92 -0.05
N LYS A 167 7.13 -19.81 0.12
CA LYS A 167 7.74 -19.65 1.46
C LYS A 167 7.24 -18.41 2.21
N TRP A 168 6.85 -17.34 1.48
CA TRP A 168 6.34 -16.11 2.07
C TRP A 168 4.88 -16.18 2.45
N LEU A 169 4.15 -17.17 1.95
CA LEU A 169 2.74 -17.38 2.25
C LEU A 169 2.51 -18.30 3.46
N LYS A 170 3.58 -18.91 3.97
CA LYS A 170 3.50 -19.79 5.14
C LYS A 170 2.98 -19.02 6.35
N GLY A 171 1.94 -19.55 6.97
CA GLY A 171 1.31 -18.96 8.15
C GLY A 171 0.32 -17.83 7.84
N LEU A 172 0.18 -17.46 6.59
CA LEU A 172 -0.78 -16.45 6.14
C LEU A 172 -2.05 -17.10 5.61
N SER A 173 -3.15 -16.37 5.71
CA SER A 173 -4.43 -16.69 5.07
C SER A 173 -4.93 -15.47 4.28
N PHE A 174 -5.55 -15.76 3.15
CA PHE A 174 -6.09 -14.74 2.27
C PHE A 174 -7.37 -14.17 2.87
N ASN A 175 -7.42 -12.85 3.03
CA ASN A 175 -8.61 -12.15 3.54
C ASN A 175 -9.47 -11.64 2.39
N SER A 176 -8.91 -10.78 1.55
CA SER A 176 -9.68 -10.10 0.50
C SER A 176 -8.78 -9.56 -0.61
N ALA A 177 -9.38 -9.34 -1.77
CA ALA A 177 -8.79 -8.56 -2.85
C ALA A 177 -9.77 -7.47 -3.26
N HIS A 178 -9.28 -6.26 -3.34
CA HIS A 178 -10.06 -5.10 -3.76
C HIS A 178 -9.56 -4.60 -5.12
N TYR A 179 -10.50 -4.30 -6.02
CA TYR A 179 -10.18 -3.67 -7.28
C TYR A 179 -9.40 -2.37 -7.07
N TRP A 180 -8.29 -2.25 -7.76
CA TRP A 180 -7.47 -1.05 -7.72
C TRP A 180 -7.91 -0.09 -8.82
N ARG A 181 -9.02 0.63 -8.58
CA ARG A 181 -9.69 1.49 -9.58
C ARG A 181 -9.45 2.96 -9.29
N PRO A 182 -9.08 3.75 -10.33
CA PRO A 182 -8.88 5.18 -10.20
C PRO A 182 -10.07 5.90 -9.54
N GLY A 183 -9.77 6.79 -8.61
CA GLY A 183 -10.75 7.59 -7.88
C GLY A 183 -11.35 6.94 -6.65
N ASN A 184 -11.14 5.66 -6.43
CA ASN A 184 -11.57 4.98 -5.22
C ASN A 184 -10.50 5.07 -4.14
N ALA A 185 -10.85 4.77 -2.90
CA ALA A 185 -9.88 4.62 -1.82
C ALA A 185 -10.02 3.25 -1.18
N ILE A 186 -8.89 2.58 -0.97
CA ILE A 186 -8.80 1.35 -0.18
C ILE A 186 -8.24 1.74 1.16
N VAL A 187 -8.99 1.47 2.23
CA VAL A 187 -8.68 1.92 3.60
C VAL A 187 -8.45 0.70 4.48
N PHE A 188 -7.33 0.69 5.18
CA PHE A 188 -6.92 -0.45 6.00
C PHE A 188 -6.04 -0.02 7.16
N ASP A 189 -5.94 -0.87 8.18
CA ASP A 189 -5.02 -0.66 9.29
C ASP A 189 -3.57 -0.76 8.81
N CYS A 190 -2.72 0.19 9.21
CA CYS A 190 -1.31 0.24 8.80
C CYS A 190 -0.54 -1.05 9.13
N VAL A 191 -0.96 -1.76 10.17
CA VAL A 191 -0.30 -3.00 10.63
C VAL A 191 -0.71 -4.25 9.84
N ARG A 192 -1.75 -4.16 9.00
CA ARG A 192 -2.24 -5.29 8.23
C ARG A 192 -1.30 -5.65 7.09
N LEU A 193 -0.98 -6.93 6.99
CA LEU A 193 -0.17 -7.44 5.88
C LEU A 193 -0.97 -7.43 4.58
N HIS A 194 -0.36 -6.92 3.54
CA HIS A 194 -0.96 -6.77 2.23
C HIS A 194 0.10 -6.73 1.11
N CYS A 195 -0.34 -6.87 -0.12
CA CYS A 195 0.50 -6.68 -1.30
C CYS A 195 -0.35 -6.36 -2.54
N ALA A 196 0.29 -5.84 -3.57
CA ALA A 196 -0.34 -5.75 -4.88
C ALA A 196 -0.60 -7.15 -5.46
N SER A 197 -1.67 -7.31 -6.23
CA SER A 197 -1.83 -8.47 -7.09
C SER A 197 -0.77 -8.47 -8.20
N ASN A 198 -0.50 -9.63 -8.75
CA ASN A 198 0.43 -9.76 -9.88
C ASN A 198 -0.08 -8.96 -11.08
N PHE A 199 0.81 -8.25 -11.76
CA PHE A 199 0.50 -7.51 -12.98
C PHE A 199 1.73 -7.32 -13.87
N VAL A 200 1.47 -7.07 -15.14
CA VAL A 200 2.46 -6.58 -16.11
C VAL A 200 1.98 -5.23 -16.62
N GLY A 201 2.82 -4.21 -16.47
CA GLY A 201 2.48 -2.85 -16.86
C GLY A 201 2.91 -1.81 -15.85
N LYS A 202 2.15 -0.73 -15.73
CA LYS A 202 2.48 0.41 -14.88
C LYS A 202 1.27 0.88 -14.07
N LYS A 203 1.52 1.33 -12.86
CA LYS A 203 0.52 1.92 -11.95
C LYS A 203 1.04 3.22 -11.36
N LEU A 204 0.15 4.20 -11.24
CA LEU A 204 0.38 5.42 -10.46
C LEU A 204 -0.71 5.53 -9.38
N GLY A 205 -0.29 5.70 -8.15
CA GLY A 205 -1.19 5.84 -7.02
C GLY A 205 -0.71 6.86 -6.01
N LEU A 206 -1.55 7.10 -5.03
CA LEU A 206 -1.29 7.96 -3.89
C LEU A 206 -1.53 7.15 -2.62
N SER A 207 -0.55 7.10 -1.73
CA SER A 207 -0.69 6.53 -0.39
C SER A 207 -0.67 7.64 0.65
N ILE A 208 -1.62 7.61 1.58
CA ILE A 208 -1.66 8.53 2.72
C ILE A 208 -1.77 7.72 3.99
N PHE A 209 -0.92 8.05 4.96
CA PHE A 209 -0.82 7.36 6.23
C PHE A 209 -1.23 8.29 7.36
N THR A 210 -1.98 7.72 8.29
CA THR A 210 -2.47 8.47 9.46
C THR A 210 -1.91 7.88 10.74
N GLU A 211 -1.87 8.71 11.77
CA GLU A 211 -1.64 8.31 13.15
C GLU A 211 -2.89 8.60 13.98
N TYR A 212 -3.08 7.84 15.05
CA TYR A 212 -4.14 8.06 16.03
C TYR A 212 -3.73 9.22 16.96
N ARG A 213 -4.71 10.11 17.29
CA ARG A 213 -4.52 11.22 18.24
C ARG A 213 -4.97 10.83 19.63
#